data_77cfadb77c952bc72c96ceb137a96ae2
#
_entry.id   77cfadb77c952bc72c96ceb137a96ae2
#
_cell.length_a   1.000
_cell.length_b   1.000
_cell.length_c   1.000
_cell.angle_alpha   90.00
_cell.angle_beta   90.00
_cell.angle_gamma   90.00
#
_symmetry.space_group_name_H-M   'P 1'
#
loop_
_entity.id
_entity.type
_entity.pdbx_description
1 polymer ?
#
loop_
_entity_poly.entity_id
_entity_poly.type
_entity_poly.pdbx_seq_one_letter_code
_entity_poly.pdbx_strand_id
1 'polypeptide(L)'
;MALVENLAERNIDAILSILTDVQQRYRLNEDIYKEANDEIQDILHDIELSNPKNARDGYACYKSLREARIRRRQAKEENEVLKGLDDFTQTQNTLASKLAQIKGDSRKIVAKQQNQVYSARVPNNPAIPDIQQQTKEGKWGKQ
;
A
#
# COMPACT_ATOMS: atom_id res chain seq x y z
N MET A 1 -21.80 8.58 -21.60
CA MET A 1 -20.34 8.74 -21.76
C MET A 1 -19.64 7.89 -20.73
N ALA A 2 -18.77 7.01 -21.14
CA ALA A 2 -17.92 6.31 -20.21
C ALA A 2 -17.03 7.34 -19.48
N LEU A 3 -17.00 7.26 -18.14
CA LEU A 3 -16.06 8.05 -17.34
C LEU A 3 -14.65 7.70 -17.78
N VAL A 4 -13.87 8.70 -18.18
CA VAL A 4 -12.44 8.49 -18.44
C VAL A 4 -11.81 8.05 -17.14
N GLU A 5 -11.37 6.80 -17.11
CA GLU A 5 -10.70 6.25 -15.95
C GLU A 5 -9.37 7.01 -15.71
N ASN A 6 -9.18 7.53 -14.51
CA ASN A 6 -7.92 8.15 -14.14
C ASN A 6 -6.88 7.07 -13.86
N LEU A 7 -6.24 6.59 -14.92
CA LEU A 7 -5.22 5.54 -14.85
C LEU A 7 -4.04 5.91 -13.94
N ALA A 8 -3.66 7.19 -13.92
CA ALA A 8 -2.59 7.68 -13.05
C ALA A 8 -2.98 7.56 -11.58
N GLU A 9 -4.18 7.95 -11.21
CA GLU A 9 -4.70 7.84 -9.85
C GLU A 9 -4.72 6.38 -9.38
N ARG A 10 -5.27 5.48 -10.19
CA ARG A 10 -5.33 4.04 -9.88
C ARG A 10 -3.94 3.44 -9.67
N ASN A 11 -2.99 3.76 -10.53
CA ASN A 11 -1.62 3.24 -10.43
C ASN A 11 -0.89 3.81 -9.20
N ILE A 12 -1.10 5.08 -8.88
CA ILE A 12 -0.53 5.70 -7.68
C ILE A 12 -1.10 5.05 -6.41
N ASP A 13 -2.40 4.81 -6.35
CA ASP A 13 -3.03 4.12 -5.22
C ASP A 13 -2.49 2.70 -5.04
N ALA A 14 -2.26 1.98 -6.13
CA ALA A 14 -1.64 0.65 -6.09
C ALA A 14 -0.19 0.70 -5.54
N ILE A 15 0.62 1.66 -5.98
CA ILE A 15 1.99 1.83 -5.48
C ILE A 15 1.98 2.16 -3.99
N LEU A 16 1.14 3.09 -3.55
CA LEU A 16 1.03 3.48 -2.13
C LEU A 16 0.57 2.30 -1.27
N SER A 17 -0.38 1.50 -1.74
CA SER A 17 -0.83 0.29 -1.05
C SER A 17 0.30 -0.71 -0.87
N ILE A 18 1.07 -1.01 -1.92
CA ILE A 18 2.20 -1.94 -1.86
C ILE A 18 3.25 -1.46 -0.85
N LEU A 19 3.61 -0.17 -0.88
CA LEU A 19 4.58 0.39 0.06
C LEU A 19 4.10 0.32 1.52
N THR A 20 2.82 0.57 1.75
CA THR A 20 2.21 0.45 3.08
C THR A 20 2.22 -1.00 3.56
N ASP A 21 1.87 -1.96 2.70
CA ASP A 21 1.84 -3.38 3.02
C ASP A 21 3.24 -3.90 3.41
N VAL A 22 4.29 -3.48 2.70
CA VAL A 22 5.68 -3.82 3.03
C VAL A 22 6.05 -3.33 4.44
N GLN A 23 5.73 -2.08 4.77
CA GLN A 23 6.02 -1.52 6.10
C GLN A 23 5.25 -2.23 7.21
N GLN A 24 3.97 -2.53 6.98
CA GLN A 24 3.15 -3.25 7.96
C GLN A 24 3.67 -4.68 8.17
N ARG A 25 4.03 -5.37 7.10
CA ARG A 25 4.58 -6.72 7.18
C ARG A 25 5.92 -6.75 7.92
N TYR A 26 6.79 -5.79 7.63
CA TYR A 26 8.07 -5.68 8.31
C TYR A 26 7.90 -5.51 9.83
N ARG A 27 7.03 -4.59 10.25
CA ARG A 27 6.72 -4.36 11.68
C ARG A 27 6.08 -5.57 12.34
N LEU A 28 5.13 -6.22 11.66
CA LEU A 28 4.51 -7.44 12.17
C LEU A 28 5.56 -8.53 12.42
N ASN A 29 6.52 -8.69 11.53
CA ASN A 29 7.60 -9.66 11.69
C ASN A 29 8.54 -9.29 12.85
N GLU A 30 8.77 -8.00 13.12
CA GLU A 30 9.52 -7.56 14.32
C GLU A 30 8.78 -7.95 15.60
N ASP A 31 7.47 -7.76 15.64
CA ASP A 31 6.65 -8.16 16.80
C ASP A 31 6.66 -9.69 17.00
N ILE A 32 6.46 -10.45 15.91
CA ILE A 32 6.54 -11.93 15.94
C ILE A 32 7.92 -12.41 16.40
N TYR A 33 8.98 -11.78 15.92
CA TYR A 33 10.35 -12.12 16.34
C TYR A 33 10.56 -11.91 17.83
N LYS A 34 10.11 -10.77 18.36
CA LYS A 34 10.21 -10.41 19.77
C LYS A 34 9.40 -11.39 20.63
N GLU A 35 8.12 -11.59 20.30
CA GLU A 35 7.23 -12.50 21.01
C GLU A 35 7.79 -13.93 21.06
N ALA A 36 8.23 -14.45 19.91
CA ALA A 36 8.83 -15.79 19.84
C ALA A 36 10.14 -15.88 20.61
N ASN A 37 10.93 -14.81 20.67
CA ASN A 37 12.14 -14.78 21.47
C ASN A 37 11.86 -14.81 22.97
N ASP A 38 10.87 -14.05 23.43
CA ASP A 38 10.45 -14.02 24.83
C ASP A 38 9.90 -15.40 25.25
N GLU A 39 9.07 -16.02 24.40
CA GLU A 39 8.58 -17.40 24.62
C GLU A 39 9.73 -18.43 24.72
N ILE A 40 10.74 -18.31 23.86
CA ILE A 40 11.94 -19.17 23.93
C ILE A 40 12.65 -19.00 25.29
N GLN A 41 12.80 -17.76 25.76
CA GLN A 41 13.43 -17.50 27.06
C GLN A 41 12.61 -18.07 28.20
N ASP A 42 11.30 -17.92 28.20
CA ASP A 42 10.42 -18.50 29.22
C ASP A 42 10.51 -20.02 29.26
N ILE A 43 10.52 -20.70 28.10
CA ILE A 43 10.66 -22.14 28.01
C ILE A 43 12.03 -22.60 28.53
N LEU A 44 13.10 -21.87 28.19
CA LEU A 44 14.46 -22.20 28.66
C LEU A 44 14.57 -22.03 30.17
N HIS A 45 13.99 -20.98 30.75
CA HIS A 45 13.95 -20.79 32.21
C HIS A 45 13.14 -21.89 32.89
N ASP A 46 12.02 -22.32 32.32
CA ASP A 46 11.24 -23.43 32.83
C ASP A 46 12.07 -24.73 32.81
N ILE A 47 12.80 -25.00 31.74
CA ILE A 47 13.70 -26.16 31.63
C ILE A 47 14.81 -26.13 32.71
N GLU A 48 15.35 -24.95 33.01
CA GLU A 48 16.41 -24.81 34.02
C GLU A 48 15.90 -24.99 35.45
N LEU A 49 14.69 -24.49 35.73
CA LEU A 49 14.17 -24.42 37.10
C LEU A 49 13.22 -25.58 37.46
N SER A 50 12.67 -26.26 36.49
CA SER A 50 11.66 -27.28 36.65
C SER A 50 12.10 -28.60 36.02
N ASN A 51 11.87 -29.72 36.69
CA ASN A 51 12.04 -31.03 36.08
C ASN A 51 10.74 -31.49 35.44
N PRO A 52 10.78 -32.04 34.22
CA PRO A 52 9.58 -32.60 33.58
C PRO A 52 9.06 -33.79 34.44
N LYS A 53 7.75 -33.81 34.68
CA LYS A 53 7.11 -34.85 35.48
C LYS A 53 7.16 -36.23 34.81
N ASN A 54 7.19 -36.26 33.50
CA ASN A 54 7.21 -37.45 32.66
C ASN A 54 7.73 -37.13 31.25
N ALA A 55 7.95 -38.17 30.45
CA ALA A 55 8.43 -38.04 29.06
C ALA A 55 7.47 -37.23 28.15
N ARG A 56 6.16 -37.29 28.41
CA ARG A 56 5.17 -36.55 27.65
C ARG A 56 5.35 -35.05 27.86
N ASP A 57 5.55 -34.61 29.10
CA ASP A 57 5.76 -33.18 29.42
C ASP A 57 7.07 -32.67 28.81
N GLY A 58 8.12 -33.49 28.85
CA GLY A 58 9.38 -33.17 28.19
C GLY A 58 9.24 -33.03 26.66
N TYR A 59 8.47 -33.92 26.05
CA TYR A 59 8.20 -33.83 24.61
C TYR A 59 7.35 -32.58 24.23
N ALA A 60 6.32 -32.27 25.04
CA ALA A 60 5.53 -31.06 24.85
C ALA A 60 6.38 -29.79 24.93
N CYS A 61 7.29 -29.72 25.90
CA CYS A 61 8.22 -28.61 26.04
C CYS A 61 9.17 -28.49 24.82
N TYR A 62 9.73 -29.61 24.37
CA TYR A 62 10.55 -29.66 23.15
C TYR A 62 9.78 -29.15 21.93
N LYS A 63 8.54 -29.61 21.77
CA LYS A 63 7.69 -29.19 20.64
C LYS A 63 7.44 -27.68 20.65
N SER A 64 7.06 -27.12 21.79
CA SER A 64 6.84 -25.68 21.95
C SER A 64 8.11 -24.87 21.66
N LEU A 65 9.25 -25.30 22.18
CA LEU A 65 10.55 -24.66 21.92
C LEU A 65 10.89 -24.68 20.42
N ARG A 66 10.68 -25.82 19.77
CA ARG A 66 10.92 -25.97 18.33
C ARG A 66 10.04 -25.05 17.51
N GLU A 67 8.74 -24.99 17.82
CA GLU A 67 7.78 -24.13 17.11
C GLU A 67 8.11 -22.63 17.28
N ALA A 68 8.44 -22.20 18.49
CA ALA A 68 8.86 -20.82 18.76
C ALA A 68 10.13 -20.46 17.99
N ARG A 69 11.13 -21.35 17.94
CA ARG A 69 12.38 -21.16 17.17
C ARG A 69 12.12 -21.07 15.67
N ILE A 70 11.19 -21.86 15.13
CA ILE A 70 10.81 -21.80 13.71
C ILE A 70 10.15 -20.46 13.41
N ARG A 71 9.18 -20.02 14.21
CA ARG A 71 8.51 -18.73 14.04
C ARG A 71 9.51 -17.56 14.08
N ARG A 72 10.41 -17.57 15.04
CA ARG A 72 11.48 -16.57 15.16
C ARG A 72 12.35 -16.51 13.91
N ARG A 73 12.78 -17.68 13.41
CA ARG A 73 13.62 -17.78 12.20
C ARG A 73 12.88 -17.23 10.98
N GLN A 74 11.62 -17.67 10.76
CA GLN A 74 10.81 -17.25 9.60
C GLN A 74 10.63 -15.73 9.58
N ALA A 75 10.26 -15.12 10.72
CA ALA A 75 10.11 -13.69 10.83
C ALA A 75 11.42 -12.94 10.52
N LYS A 76 12.56 -13.44 11.02
CA LYS A 76 13.87 -12.86 10.74
C LYS A 76 14.24 -12.95 9.25
N GLU A 77 14.11 -14.14 8.67
CA GLU A 77 14.48 -14.40 7.27
C GLU A 77 13.59 -13.56 6.31
N GLU A 78 12.30 -13.45 6.59
CA GLU A 78 11.41 -12.59 5.80
C GLU A 78 11.79 -11.11 5.91
N ASN A 79 12.13 -10.64 7.11
CA ASN A 79 12.58 -9.25 7.30
C ASN A 79 13.94 -8.97 6.65
N GLU A 80 14.82 -9.93 6.56
CA GLU A 80 16.08 -9.80 5.80
C GLU A 80 15.80 -9.54 4.31
N VAL A 81 14.78 -10.20 3.74
CA VAL A 81 14.34 -9.98 2.35
C VAL A 81 13.64 -8.62 2.21
N LEU A 82 12.78 -8.23 3.16
CA LEU A 82 12.00 -7.00 3.10
C LEU A 82 12.82 -5.75 3.43
N LYS A 83 13.98 -5.90 4.08
CA LYS A 83 14.76 -4.78 4.60
C LYS A 83 15.10 -3.73 3.56
N GLY A 84 15.51 -4.14 2.37
CA GLY A 84 15.83 -3.20 1.28
C GLY A 84 14.65 -2.35 0.86
N LEU A 85 13.44 -2.94 0.84
CA LEU A 85 12.20 -2.21 0.51
C LEU A 85 11.75 -1.31 1.67
N ASP A 86 11.89 -1.77 2.91
CA ASP A 86 11.56 -0.97 4.09
C ASP A 86 12.51 0.24 4.21
N ASP A 87 13.80 0.05 4.07
CA ASP A 87 14.80 1.13 4.04
C ASP A 87 14.50 2.15 2.92
N PHE A 88 14.14 1.67 1.73
CA PHE A 88 13.72 2.54 0.62
C PHE A 88 12.49 3.37 0.99
N THR A 89 11.47 2.76 1.58
CA THR A 89 10.25 3.49 1.98
C THR A 89 10.50 4.50 3.09
N GLN A 90 11.41 4.21 4.02
CA GLN A 90 11.77 5.13 5.10
C GLN A 90 12.62 6.30 4.63
N THR A 91 13.57 6.08 3.74
CA THR A 91 14.43 7.14 3.19
C THR A 91 13.70 8.05 2.21
N GLN A 92 12.64 7.55 1.58
CA GLN A 92 11.82 8.30 0.62
C GLN A 92 10.56 8.91 1.28
N ASN A 93 10.70 9.53 2.44
CA ASN A 93 9.57 10.19 3.14
C ASN A 93 8.81 11.20 2.26
N THR A 94 9.47 11.76 1.27
CA THR A 94 8.86 12.66 0.28
C THR A 94 8.14 11.93 -0.85
N LEU A 95 8.36 10.62 -1.02
CA LEU A 95 7.78 9.86 -2.13
C LEU A 95 6.24 9.82 -2.04
N ALA A 96 5.69 9.50 -0.88
CA ALA A 96 4.25 9.49 -0.66
C ALA A 96 3.63 10.87 -0.91
N SER A 97 4.28 11.95 -0.45
CA SER A 97 3.84 13.33 -0.68
C SER A 97 3.88 13.72 -2.15
N LYS A 98 4.95 13.34 -2.88
CA LYS A 98 5.05 13.57 -4.32
C LYS A 98 4.01 12.79 -5.10
N LEU A 99 3.77 11.53 -4.76
CA LEU A 99 2.74 10.72 -5.38
C LEU A 99 1.32 11.28 -5.11
N ALA A 100 1.04 11.74 -3.90
CA ALA A 100 -0.21 12.41 -3.56
C ALA A 100 -0.41 13.71 -4.36
N GLN A 101 0.65 14.51 -4.55
CA GLN A 101 0.62 15.69 -5.39
C GLN A 101 0.30 15.35 -6.85
N ILE A 102 1.01 14.37 -7.44
CA ILE A 102 0.76 13.90 -8.80
C ILE A 102 -0.68 13.41 -8.95
N LYS A 103 -1.19 12.67 -7.96
CA LYS A 103 -2.60 12.22 -7.93
C LYS A 103 -3.57 13.40 -7.96
N GLY A 104 -3.34 14.44 -7.14
CA GLY A 104 -4.14 15.66 -7.14
C GLY A 104 -4.11 16.40 -8.47
N ASP A 105 -2.92 16.50 -9.07
CA ASP A 105 -2.75 17.16 -10.36
C ASP A 105 -3.43 16.37 -11.50
N SER A 106 -3.33 15.05 -11.49
CA SER A 106 -4.03 14.21 -12.47
C SER A 106 -5.55 14.34 -12.38
N ARG A 107 -6.12 14.46 -11.17
CA ARG A 107 -7.55 14.72 -10.97
C ARG A 107 -7.97 16.06 -11.57
N LYS A 108 -7.16 17.12 -11.37
CA LYS A 108 -7.43 18.44 -11.97
C LYS A 108 -7.39 18.40 -13.48
N ILE A 109 -6.44 17.68 -14.07
CA ILE A 109 -6.33 17.50 -15.52
C ILE A 109 -7.58 16.79 -16.07
N VAL A 110 -7.99 15.68 -15.44
CA VAL A 110 -9.18 14.92 -15.85
C VAL A 110 -10.43 15.80 -15.74
N ALA A 111 -10.60 16.51 -14.63
CA ALA A 111 -11.74 17.45 -14.46
C ALA A 111 -11.76 18.54 -15.52
N LYS A 112 -10.59 19.10 -15.86
CA LYS A 112 -10.47 20.09 -16.95
C LYS A 112 -10.86 19.48 -18.30
N GLN A 113 -10.41 18.26 -18.60
CA GLN A 113 -10.77 17.57 -19.85
C GLN A 113 -12.27 17.28 -19.94
N GLN A 114 -12.90 16.86 -18.85
CA GLN A 114 -14.34 16.58 -18.80
C GLN A 114 -15.19 17.85 -18.98
N ASN A 115 -14.70 18.99 -18.52
CA ASN A 115 -15.38 20.29 -18.61
C ASN A 115 -14.91 21.12 -19.78
N GLN A 116 -14.14 20.56 -20.72
CA GLN A 116 -13.61 21.28 -21.86
C GLN A 116 -14.72 21.62 -22.86
N VAL A 117 -14.88 22.90 -23.12
CA VAL A 117 -15.81 23.43 -24.16
C VAL A 117 -15.01 23.79 -25.39
N TYR A 118 -15.40 23.22 -26.52
CA TYR A 118 -14.79 23.57 -27.80
C TYR A 118 -15.32 24.91 -28.32
N SER A 119 -14.40 25.80 -28.66
CA SER A 119 -14.70 27.05 -29.35
C SER A 119 -14.19 26.97 -30.79
N ALA A 120 -15.08 27.12 -31.76
CA ALA A 120 -14.70 27.06 -33.16
C ALA A 120 -13.78 28.22 -33.52
N ARG A 121 -12.64 27.92 -34.13
CA ARG A 121 -11.67 28.95 -34.61
C ARG A 121 -12.13 29.67 -35.85
N VAL A 122 -12.96 28.99 -36.69
CA VAL A 122 -13.52 29.55 -37.90
C VAL A 122 -14.98 29.91 -37.64
N PRO A 123 -15.33 31.19 -37.65
CA PRO A 123 -16.72 31.62 -37.50
C PRO A 123 -17.60 31.01 -38.60
N ASN A 124 -18.79 30.54 -38.24
CA ASN A 124 -19.76 29.97 -39.16
C ASN A 124 -19.25 28.75 -39.97
N ASN A 125 -18.41 27.92 -39.38
CA ASN A 125 -17.96 26.69 -40.03
C ASN A 125 -19.17 25.75 -40.26
N PRO A 126 -19.54 25.45 -41.52
CA PRO A 126 -20.72 24.63 -41.81
C PRO A 126 -20.58 23.17 -41.36
N ALA A 127 -19.35 22.69 -41.10
CA ALA A 127 -19.10 21.35 -40.64
C ALA A 127 -19.45 21.11 -39.15
N ILE A 128 -19.66 22.20 -38.36
CA ILE A 128 -19.91 22.12 -36.92
C ILE A 128 -20.98 23.13 -36.44
N PRO A 129 -22.14 23.24 -37.10
CA PRO A 129 -23.15 24.26 -36.81
C PRO A 129 -23.74 24.13 -35.40
N ASP A 130 -23.96 22.91 -34.92
CA ASP A 130 -24.61 22.66 -33.65
C ASP A 130 -23.73 23.05 -32.46
N ILE A 131 -22.42 22.88 -32.57
CA ILE A 131 -21.44 23.27 -31.53
C ILE A 131 -21.40 24.79 -31.37
N GLN A 132 -21.51 25.53 -32.48
CA GLN A 132 -21.54 26.98 -32.46
C GLN A 132 -22.80 27.52 -31.78
N GLN A 133 -23.96 26.92 -32.03
CA GLN A 133 -25.22 27.29 -31.38
C GLN A 133 -25.18 27.03 -29.89
N GLN A 134 -24.69 25.87 -29.48
CA GLN A 134 -24.57 25.52 -28.06
C GLN A 134 -23.60 26.43 -27.29
N THR A 135 -22.50 26.84 -27.92
CA THR A 135 -21.56 27.79 -27.32
C THR A 135 -22.13 29.19 -27.16
N LYS A 136 -22.93 29.67 -28.15
CA LYS A 136 -23.59 30.97 -28.10
C LYS A 136 -24.73 31.03 -27.06
N GLU A 137 -25.43 29.93 -26.85
CA GLU A 137 -26.54 29.86 -25.90
C GLU A 137 -26.13 29.57 -24.46
N GLY A 138 -24.84 29.41 -24.18
CA GLY A 138 -24.32 29.16 -22.85
C GLY A 138 -24.84 27.86 -22.20
N LYS A 139 -25.34 26.91 -22.99
CA LYS A 139 -25.99 25.69 -22.52
C LYS A 139 -25.01 24.65 -21.93
N TRP A 140 -23.72 24.84 -22.13
CA TRP A 140 -22.70 23.94 -21.64
C TRP A 140 -22.27 24.18 -20.16
N GLY A 141 -22.73 25.26 -19.57
CA GLY A 141 -22.33 25.64 -18.19
C GLY A 141 -23.40 25.40 -17.11
N LYS A 142 -24.52 24.76 -17.44
CA LYS A 142 -25.62 24.54 -16.47
C LYS A 142 -26.13 23.12 -16.45
N GLN A 143 -25.26 22.19 -16.12
CA GLN A 143 -25.68 20.89 -15.59
C GLN A 143 -24.72 20.46 -14.49
#